data_6a1b2ce6fecf23d549501a13aa784e80
#
_entry.id   6a1b2ce6fecf23d549501a13aa784e80
#
_cell.length_a   1.000
_cell.length_b   1.000
_cell.length_c   1.000
_cell.angle_alpha   90.00
_cell.angle_beta   90.00
_cell.angle_gamma   90.00
#
_symmetry.space_group_name_H-M   'P 1'
#
loop_
_entity.id
_entity.type
_entity.pdbx_description
1 polymer ?
#
loop_
_entity_poly.entity_id
_entity_poly.type
_entity_poly.pdbx_seq_one_letter_code
_entity_poly.pdbx_strand_id
1 'polypeptide(L)'
;LVACGSKTDDSGDANNDAAASYPTKNVNVIVPFSAGGNTDMSMRALLNVATSLDSKYTFVVDNKTGNAGLIGMEALAEADPDGYTLGTTNIDLLLHICFGRTDVTMDNYIPIAATMADPYVLVISASNPNYSNLEEFVEYAKANPGVVKMADSGVGAAPNVAAKAFEKYFDISFDFYTYD
;
A
#
# COMPACT_ATOMS: atom_id res chain seq x y z
N LEU A 1 32.22 48.30 -0.20
CA LEU A 1 31.07 48.25 0.69
C LEU A 1 29.91 48.96 -0.01
N VAL A 2 29.03 48.17 -0.62
CA VAL A 2 27.75 48.63 -1.18
C VAL A 2 26.65 47.92 -0.40
N ALA A 3 25.89 48.68 0.37
CA ALA A 3 24.72 48.21 1.09
C ALA A 3 23.52 48.21 0.13
N CYS A 4 23.00 47.02 -0.22
CA CYS A 4 21.69 46.89 -0.86
C CYS A 4 20.62 46.88 0.24
N GLY A 5 19.84 47.96 0.30
CA GLY A 5 18.64 48.02 1.11
C GLY A 5 17.54 47.14 0.47
N SER A 6 17.12 46.08 1.16
CA SER A 6 15.95 45.30 0.81
C SER A 6 14.69 46.07 1.21
N LYS A 7 13.87 46.42 0.25
CA LYS A 7 12.47 46.78 0.48
C LYS A 7 11.74 45.53 0.95
N THR A 8 11.20 45.58 2.13
CA THR A 8 10.18 44.62 2.63
C THR A 8 8.86 44.95 1.93
N ASP A 9 8.52 44.19 0.90
CA ASP A 9 7.14 44.11 0.44
C ASP A 9 6.36 43.29 1.46
N ASP A 10 5.53 43.98 2.23
CA ASP A 10 4.50 43.43 3.12
C ASP A 10 3.36 42.91 2.27
N SER A 11 3.53 41.73 1.63
CA SER A 11 2.46 40.94 1.07
C SER A 11 1.97 40.00 2.18
N GLY A 12 0.85 40.39 2.78
CA GLY A 12 0.21 39.74 3.91
C GLY A 12 0.12 38.24 3.76
N ASP A 13 0.60 37.57 4.76
CA ASP A 13 0.79 36.13 4.92
C ASP A 13 -0.57 35.44 5.26
N ALA A 14 -1.52 35.48 4.30
CA ALA A 14 -2.81 34.80 4.46
C ALA A 14 -2.69 33.26 4.50
N ASN A 15 -1.51 32.71 4.08
CA ASN A 15 -1.24 31.27 4.10
C ASN A 15 -0.70 30.75 5.44
N ASN A 16 -0.16 31.64 6.30
CA ASN A 16 0.49 31.20 7.54
C ASN A 16 -0.54 30.96 8.67
N ASP A 17 -1.66 31.67 8.67
CA ASP A 17 -2.72 31.50 9.69
C ASP A 17 -3.49 30.20 9.54
N ALA A 18 -3.69 29.73 8.29
CA ALA A 18 -4.37 28.44 8.02
C ALA A 18 -3.50 27.25 8.44
N ALA A 19 -2.18 27.33 8.24
CA ALA A 19 -1.23 26.30 8.68
C ALA A 19 -1.08 26.25 10.20
N ALA A 20 -1.19 27.40 10.88
CA ALA A 20 -1.11 27.47 12.34
C ALA A 20 -2.32 26.89 13.06
N SER A 21 -3.48 26.78 12.38
CA SER A 21 -4.71 26.22 12.93
C SER A 21 -4.98 24.75 12.54
N TYR A 22 -4.23 24.17 11.62
CA TYR A 22 -4.38 22.78 11.21
C TYR A 22 -3.81 21.78 12.25
N PRO A 23 -4.52 20.67 12.57
CA PRO A 23 -5.88 20.31 12.12
C PRO A 23 -6.96 20.95 13.03
N THR A 24 -8.13 21.33 12.46
CA THR A 24 -9.30 21.79 13.18
C THR A 24 -10.39 20.73 13.37
N LYS A 25 -10.22 19.59 12.68
CA LYS A 25 -11.12 18.41 12.72
C LYS A 25 -10.29 17.13 12.61
N ASN A 26 -10.95 15.98 12.81
CA ASN A 26 -10.31 14.69 12.64
C ASN A 26 -9.75 14.52 11.22
N VAL A 27 -8.63 13.83 11.11
CA VAL A 27 -8.02 13.43 9.84
C VAL A 27 -8.46 12.00 9.51
N ASN A 28 -9.13 11.79 8.38
CA ASN A 28 -9.51 10.48 7.92
C ASN A 28 -8.31 9.78 7.27
N VAL A 29 -8.18 8.47 7.50
CA VAL A 29 -7.11 7.67 6.92
C VAL A 29 -7.71 6.45 6.23
N ILE A 30 -7.72 6.46 4.90
CA ILE A 30 -8.22 5.34 4.10
C ILE A 30 -7.16 4.25 4.06
N VAL A 31 -7.55 3.05 4.52
CA VAL A 31 -6.77 1.82 4.40
C VAL A 31 -7.48 0.90 3.43
N PRO A 32 -6.90 0.60 2.24
CA PRO A 32 -7.60 -0.13 1.17
C PRO A 32 -7.68 -1.64 1.39
N PHE A 33 -7.41 -2.10 2.60
CA PHE A 33 -7.39 -3.51 2.98
C PHE A 33 -8.17 -3.75 4.27
N SER A 34 -8.45 -5.04 4.54
CA SER A 34 -9.27 -5.46 5.68
C SER A 34 -8.69 -5.03 7.02
N ALA A 35 -9.57 -4.65 7.94
CA ALA A 35 -9.21 -4.36 9.32
C ALA A 35 -8.52 -5.57 9.97
N GLY A 36 -7.44 -5.32 10.72
CA GLY A 36 -6.61 -6.34 11.34
C GLY A 36 -5.58 -6.99 10.40
N GLY A 37 -5.59 -6.64 9.10
CA GLY A 37 -4.52 -7.01 8.18
C GLY A 37 -3.23 -6.23 8.44
N ASN A 38 -2.13 -6.66 7.81
CA ASN A 38 -0.81 -6.07 8.03
C ASN A 38 -0.78 -4.55 7.79
N THR A 39 -1.37 -4.09 6.68
CA THR A 39 -1.45 -2.66 6.33
C THR A 39 -2.24 -1.86 7.38
N ASP A 40 -3.39 -2.39 7.83
CA ASP A 40 -4.22 -1.73 8.85
C ASP A 40 -3.52 -1.65 10.20
N MET A 41 -2.94 -2.76 10.66
CA MET A 41 -2.23 -2.80 11.94
C MET A 41 -1.01 -1.87 11.96
N SER A 42 -0.22 -1.88 10.89
CA SER A 42 0.96 -1.02 10.75
C SER A 42 0.57 0.45 10.70
N MET A 43 -0.50 0.79 9.95
CA MET A 43 -0.98 2.18 9.90
C MET A 43 -1.51 2.62 11.26
N ARG A 44 -2.32 1.82 11.95
CA ARG A 44 -2.82 2.17 13.31
C ARG A 44 -1.68 2.35 14.30
N ALA A 45 -0.63 1.52 14.23
CA ALA A 45 0.55 1.69 15.08
C ALA A 45 1.26 3.03 14.82
N LEU A 46 1.46 3.39 13.54
CA LEU A 46 2.04 4.67 13.15
C LEU A 46 1.20 5.86 13.64
N LEU A 47 -0.11 5.82 13.42
CA LEU A 47 -1.04 6.89 13.81
C LEU A 47 -1.10 7.05 15.34
N ASN A 48 -1.03 5.96 16.10
CA ASN A 48 -0.94 6.02 17.56
C ASN A 48 0.33 6.73 18.03
N VAL A 49 1.47 6.45 17.38
CA VAL A 49 2.72 7.16 17.68
C VAL A 49 2.58 8.64 17.31
N ALA A 50 2.03 8.98 16.15
CA ALA A 50 1.81 10.37 15.73
C ALA A 50 0.95 11.13 16.73
N THR A 51 -0.16 10.55 17.20
CA THR A 51 -1.03 11.14 18.22
C THR A 51 -0.32 11.30 19.57
N SER A 52 0.58 10.37 19.92
CA SER A 52 1.36 10.48 21.16
C SER A 52 2.42 11.58 21.13
N LEU A 53 2.94 11.90 19.94
CA LEU A 53 3.90 13.00 19.75
C LEU A 53 3.23 14.37 19.71
N ASP A 54 2.03 14.46 19.16
CA ASP A 54 1.26 15.70 19.14
C ASP A 54 -0.24 15.38 19.22
N SER A 55 -0.81 15.57 20.41
CA SER A 55 -2.22 15.24 20.73
C SER A 55 -3.26 16.08 19.99
N LYS A 56 -2.85 17.12 19.23
CA LYS A 56 -3.78 17.88 18.38
C LYS A 56 -4.31 17.02 17.22
N TYR A 57 -3.57 15.97 16.79
CA TYR A 57 -4.01 15.09 15.73
C TYR A 57 -4.91 13.97 16.25
N THR A 58 -6.09 13.87 15.69
CA THR A 58 -7.00 12.73 15.87
C THR A 58 -7.25 12.08 14.53
N PHE A 59 -6.91 10.79 14.41
CA PHE A 59 -7.05 10.03 13.18
C PHE A 59 -8.24 9.07 13.27
N VAL A 60 -9.00 8.98 12.18
CA VAL A 60 -10.09 8.01 12.01
C VAL A 60 -9.74 7.11 10.84
N VAL A 61 -9.51 5.83 11.11
CA VAL A 61 -9.18 4.84 10.07
C VAL A 61 -10.44 4.29 9.45
N ASP A 62 -10.54 4.38 8.12
CA ASP A 62 -11.60 3.85 7.28
C ASP A 62 -11.06 2.74 6.37
N ASN A 63 -11.47 1.49 6.61
CA ASN A 63 -11.05 0.35 5.82
C ASN A 63 -11.96 0.20 4.59
N LYS A 64 -11.51 0.66 3.43
CA LYS A 64 -12.21 0.56 2.14
C LYS A 64 -11.63 -0.57 1.31
N THR A 65 -12.17 -1.76 1.46
CA THR A 65 -11.67 -2.99 0.82
C THR A 65 -12.31 -3.23 -0.55
N GLY A 66 -11.70 -4.09 -1.33
CA GLY A 66 -12.22 -4.63 -2.58
C GLY A 66 -11.30 -4.42 -3.77
N ASN A 67 -11.39 -5.34 -4.73
CA ASN A 67 -10.62 -5.34 -5.97
C ASN A 67 -9.10 -5.15 -5.74
N ALA A 68 -8.51 -5.96 -4.87
CA ALA A 68 -7.10 -5.86 -4.44
C ALA A 68 -6.70 -4.43 -4.00
N GLY A 69 -7.57 -3.77 -3.24
CA GLY A 69 -7.34 -2.43 -2.69
C GLY A 69 -7.73 -1.27 -3.62
N LEU A 70 -8.10 -1.53 -4.88
CA LEU A 70 -8.38 -0.48 -5.85
C LEU A 70 -9.48 0.48 -5.39
N ILE A 71 -10.56 -0.04 -4.79
CA ILE A 71 -11.69 0.78 -4.32
C ILE A 71 -11.23 1.84 -3.32
N GLY A 72 -10.39 1.47 -2.37
CA GLY A 72 -9.85 2.42 -1.39
C GLY A 72 -8.86 3.41 -2.00
N MET A 73 -8.05 2.95 -2.95
CA MET A 73 -7.08 3.79 -3.64
C MET A 73 -7.78 4.84 -4.53
N GLU A 74 -8.82 4.46 -5.27
CA GLU A 74 -9.65 5.40 -6.06
C GLU A 74 -10.36 6.41 -5.15
N ALA A 75 -10.93 5.95 -4.04
CA ALA A 75 -11.56 6.85 -3.07
C ALA A 75 -10.58 7.87 -2.46
N LEU A 76 -9.30 7.51 -2.32
CA LEU A 76 -8.26 8.45 -1.90
C LEU A 76 -7.94 9.46 -3.00
N ALA A 77 -7.87 9.02 -4.27
CA ALA A 77 -7.60 9.89 -5.42
C ALA A 77 -8.72 10.93 -5.65
N GLU A 78 -9.96 10.57 -5.31
CA GLU A 78 -11.14 11.43 -5.44
C GLU A 78 -11.35 12.39 -4.25
N ALA A 79 -10.60 12.19 -3.16
CA ALA A 79 -10.76 13.02 -1.96
C ALA A 79 -10.22 14.45 -2.17
N ASP A 80 -10.81 15.41 -1.47
CA ASP A 80 -10.34 16.80 -1.49
C ASP A 80 -8.88 16.89 -0.98
N PRO A 81 -8.00 17.62 -1.68
CA PRO A 81 -6.59 17.75 -1.30
C PRO A 81 -6.38 18.80 -0.19
N ASP A 82 -7.24 18.77 0.84
CA ASP A 82 -7.26 19.71 1.97
C ASP A 82 -6.42 19.25 3.18
N GLY A 83 -5.77 18.09 3.07
CA GLY A 83 -4.98 17.48 4.14
C GLY A 83 -5.79 16.71 5.17
N TYR A 84 -7.14 16.64 5.07
CA TYR A 84 -7.98 15.90 6.01
C TYR A 84 -8.33 14.49 5.58
N THR A 85 -7.92 14.09 4.36
CA THR A 85 -7.98 12.69 3.92
C THR A 85 -6.58 12.23 3.55
N LEU A 86 -6.08 11.28 4.29
CA LEU A 86 -4.84 10.56 4.03
C LEU A 86 -5.17 9.13 3.63
N GLY A 87 -4.21 8.38 3.13
CA GLY A 87 -4.41 6.96 2.87
C GLY A 87 -3.10 6.21 2.72
N THR A 88 -3.21 4.91 2.66
CA THR A 88 -2.10 4.03 2.33
C THR A 88 -2.25 3.51 0.92
N THR A 89 -1.13 3.32 0.25
CA THR A 89 -1.06 2.57 -1.00
C THR A 89 0.16 1.67 -1.00
N ASN A 90 0.21 0.73 -1.90
CA ASN A 90 1.32 -0.20 -2.07
C ASN A 90 1.55 -0.46 -3.57
N ILE A 91 2.34 -1.47 -3.89
CA ILE A 91 2.66 -1.86 -5.27
C ILE A 91 1.40 -2.22 -6.10
N ASP A 92 0.29 -2.63 -5.46
CA ASP A 92 -0.94 -3.00 -6.17
C ASP A 92 -1.50 -1.81 -6.98
N LEU A 93 -1.37 -0.56 -6.51
CA LEU A 93 -1.75 0.62 -7.29
C LEU A 93 -1.01 0.66 -8.65
N LEU A 94 0.30 0.47 -8.64
CA LEU A 94 1.08 0.44 -9.89
C LEU A 94 0.65 -0.71 -10.80
N LEU A 95 0.34 -1.87 -10.23
CA LEU A 95 -0.16 -3.01 -10.99
C LEU A 95 -1.53 -2.73 -11.62
N HIS A 96 -2.46 -2.09 -10.88
CA HIS A 96 -3.75 -1.66 -11.43
C HIS A 96 -3.58 -0.69 -12.59
N ILE A 97 -2.70 0.30 -12.46
CA ILE A 97 -2.36 1.25 -13.53
C ILE A 97 -1.75 0.51 -14.74
N CYS A 98 -0.75 -0.33 -14.52
CA CYS A 98 -0.08 -1.09 -15.59
C CYS A 98 -1.02 -2.04 -16.34
N PHE A 99 -2.01 -2.62 -15.65
CA PHE A 99 -3.01 -3.50 -16.24
C PHE A 99 -4.22 -2.76 -16.84
N GLY A 100 -4.25 -1.43 -16.78
CA GLY A 100 -5.36 -0.62 -17.30
C GLY A 100 -6.68 -0.87 -16.57
N ARG A 101 -6.63 -1.14 -15.27
CA ARG A 101 -7.82 -1.43 -14.43
C ARG A 101 -8.42 -0.17 -13.83
N THR A 102 -7.75 0.96 -13.94
CA THR A 102 -8.16 2.26 -13.42
C THR A 102 -7.63 3.37 -14.31
N ASP A 103 -8.33 4.49 -14.35
CA ASP A 103 -7.89 5.73 -14.97
C ASP A 103 -7.06 6.63 -14.02
N VAL A 104 -6.96 6.24 -12.75
CA VAL A 104 -6.12 6.92 -11.75
C VAL A 104 -4.66 6.75 -12.13
N THR A 105 -3.87 7.79 -11.91
CA THR A 105 -2.41 7.80 -12.13
C THR A 105 -1.68 8.17 -10.85
N MET A 106 -0.36 8.06 -10.84
CA MET A 106 0.46 8.50 -9.70
C MET A 106 0.35 10.00 -9.43
N ASP A 107 -0.02 10.80 -10.43
CA ASP A 107 -0.19 12.26 -10.30
C ASP A 107 -1.44 12.65 -9.49
N ASN A 108 -2.36 11.71 -9.25
CA ASN A 108 -3.51 11.92 -8.37
C ASN A 108 -3.15 11.88 -6.87
N TYR A 109 -1.90 11.57 -6.54
CA TYR A 109 -1.46 11.41 -5.14
C TYR A 109 -0.24 12.29 -4.83
N ILE A 110 -0.18 12.74 -3.59
CA ILE A 110 1.02 13.38 -3.03
C ILE A 110 1.64 12.40 -2.05
N PRO A 111 2.77 11.73 -2.37
CA PRO A 111 3.43 10.81 -1.46
C PRO A 111 4.05 11.58 -0.29
N ILE A 112 3.76 11.13 0.94
CA ILE A 112 4.26 11.76 2.17
C ILE A 112 5.48 10.99 2.69
N ALA A 113 5.36 9.67 2.82
CA ALA A 113 6.43 8.81 3.34
C ALA A 113 6.23 7.35 2.95
N ALA A 114 7.32 6.60 2.85
CA ALA A 114 7.29 5.14 2.85
C ALA A 114 7.23 4.67 4.32
N THR A 115 6.15 3.98 4.68
CA THR A 115 5.87 3.57 6.07
C THR A 115 6.35 2.16 6.38
N MET A 116 6.47 1.30 5.36
CA MET A 116 6.81 -0.10 5.52
C MET A 116 7.41 -0.66 4.23
N ALA A 117 8.28 -1.65 4.36
CA ALA A 117 8.78 -2.46 3.25
C ALA A 117 8.78 -3.94 3.66
N ASP A 118 7.95 -4.73 3.01
CA ASP A 118 7.79 -6.15 3.28
C ASP A 118 8.28 -7.00 2.10
N PRO A 119 9.13 -8.00 2.32
CA PRO A 119 9.45 -8.98 1.30
C PRO A 119 8.32 -10.00 1.16
N TYR A 120 8.09 -10.50 -0.06
CA TYR A 120 7.29 -11.71 -0.25
C TYR A 120 8.09 -12.93 0.15
N VAL A 121 7.45 -13.86 0.83
CA VAL A 121 8.03 -15.14 1.21
C VAL A 121 7.17 -16.28 0.69
N LEU A 122 7.83 -17.34 0.19
CA LEU A 122 7.17 -18.59 -0.15
C LEU A 122 7.09 -19.45 1.11
N VAL A 123 5.89 -19.87 1.47
CA VAL A 123 5.64 -20.69 2.66
C VAL A 123 5.04 -22.02 2.25
N ILE A 124 5.55 -23.09 2.82
CA ILE A 124 5.03 -24.45 2.67
C ILE A 124 4.62 -25.02 4.03
N SER A 125 3.70 -25.99 4.03
CA SER A 125 3.36 -26.72 5.25
C SER A 125 4.55 -27.52 5.74
N ALA A 126 4.88 -27.44 7.03
CA ALA A 126 5.92 -28.24 7.66
C ALA A 126 5.63 -29.77 7.64
N SER A 127 4.35 -30.13 7.44
CA SER A 127 3.93 -31.53 7.29
C SER A 127 3.82 -31.99 5.85
N ASN A 128 4.31 -31.21 4.88
CA ASN A 128 4.30 -31.61 3.47
C ASN A 128 5.18 -32.83 3.24
N PRO A 129 4.66 -33.93 2.67
CA PRO A 129 5.44 -35.15 2.50
C PRO A 129 6.34 -35.17 1.27
N ASN A 130 6.21 -34.20 0.37
CA ASN A 130 6.81 -34.25 -0.96
C ASN A 130 8.09 -33.42 -1.09
N TYR A 131 8.23 -32.36 -0.27
CA TYR A 131 9.39 -31.47 -0.28
C TYR A 131 9.54 -30.71 1.02
N SER A 132 10.77 -30.41 1.43
CA SER A 132 11.14 -29.77 2.69
C SER A 132 11.99 -28.49 2.50
N ASN A 133 12.47 -28.25 1.31
CA ASN A 133 13.32 -27.11 0.93
C ASN A 133 12.98 -26.63 -0.49
N LEU A 134 13.60 -25.54 -0.92
CA LEU A 134 13.31 -24.90 -2.20
C LEU A 134 13.69 -25.81 -3.39
N GLU A 135 14.83 -26.47 -3.32
CA GLU A 135 15.32 -27.33 -4.39
C GLU A 135 14.36 -28.50 -4.64
N GLU A 136 13.99 -29.22 -3.59
CA GLU A 136 13.02 -30.32 -3.66
C GLU A 136 11.65 -29.84 -4.12
N PHE A 137 11.22 -28.64 -3.68
CA PHE A 137 9.97 -28.02 -4.13
C PHE A 137 9.97 -27.78 -5.64
N VAL A 138 11.05 -27.18 -6.18
CA VAL A 138 11.17 -26.89 -7.62
C VAL A 138 11.22 -28.18 -8.42
N GLU A 139 11.97 -29.21 -7.98
CA GLU A 139 12.02 -30.52 -8.64
C GLU A 139 10.64 -31.19 -8.65
N TYR A 140 9.94 -31.17 -7.52
CA TYR A 140 8.60 -31.72 -7.45
C TYR A 140 7.60 -30.99 -8.37
N ALA A 141 7.63 -29.66 -8.37
CA ALA A 141 6.76 -28.84 -9.21
C ALA A 141 7.02 -29.04 -10.70
N LYS A 142 8.28 -29.23 -11.12
CA LYS A 142 8.65 -29.58 -12.50
C LYS A 142 8.14 -30.95 -12.92
N ALA A 143 8.22 -31.92 -12.01
CA ALA A 143 7.73 -33.28 -12.27
C ALA A 143 6.18 -33.37 -12.25
N ASN A 144 5.52 -32.39 -11.66
CA ASN A 144 4.06 -32.39 -11.44
C ASN A 144 3.45 -31.02 -11.83
N PRO A 145 3.48 -30.63 -13.11
CA PRO A 145 3.00 -29.32 -13.54
C PRO A 145 1.50 -29.14 -13.24
N GLY A 146 1.13 -28.00 -12.62
CA GLY A 146 -0.25 -27.69 -12.27
C GLY A 146 -0.83 -28.46 -11.07
N VAL A 147 -0.01 -29.24 -10.35
CA VAL A 147 -0.47 -30.01 -9.18
C VAL A 147 -0.26 -29.23 -7.88
N VAL A 148 0.79 -28.40 -7.81
CA VAL A 148 1.08 -27.60 -6.62
C VAL A 148 0.07 -26.47 -6.52
N LYS A 149 -0.68 -26.45 -5.40
CA LYS A 149 -1.67 -25.41 -5.12
C LYS A 149 -0.97 -24.18 -4.55
N MET A 150 -1.19 -23.02 -5.19
CA MET A 150 -0.69 -21.73 -4.77
C MET A 150 -1.84 -20.83 -4.32
N ALA A 151 -1.80 -20.39 -3.07
CA ALA A 151 -2.77 -19.42 -2.54
C ALA A 151 -2.24 -17.98 -2.73
N ASP A 152 -3.09 -17.08 -3.20
CA ASP A 152 -2.79 -15.65 -3.33
C ASP A 152 -3.99 -14.77 -2.93
N SER A 153 -3.78 -13.46 -2.91
CA SER A 153 -4.76 -12.45 -2.48
C SER A 153 -5.44 -11.73 -3.65
N GLY A 154 -5.55 -12.34 -4.81
CA GLY A 154 -6.24 -11.72 -5.95
C GLY A 154 -5.49 -11.86 -7.27
N VAL A 155 -6.23 -12.11 -8.35
CA VAL A 155 -5.64 -12.17 -9.70
C VAL A 155 -5.05 -10.81 -10.06
N GLY A 156 -3.74 -10.79 -10.33
CA GLY A 156 -2.99 -9.58 -10.67
C GLY A 156 -2.65 -8.69 -9.45
N ALA A 157 -2.97 -9.11 -8.23
CA ALA A 157 -2.38 -8.54 -7.03
C ALA A 157 -0.89 -8.90 -6.93
N ALA A 158 -0.14 -8.14 -6.15
CA ALA A 158 1.32 -8.30 -6.10
C ALA A 158 1.80 -9.71 -5.71
N PRO A 159 1.18 -10.45 -4.75
CA PRO A 159 1.54 -11.84 -4.49
C PRO A 159 1.31 -12.76 -5.71
N ASN A 160 0.21 -12.56 -6.46
CA ASN A 160 -0.08 -13.32 -7.66
C ASN A 160 0.97 -13.07 -8.75
N VAL A 161 1.32 -11.80 -8.98
CA VAL A 161 2.36 -11.42 -9.95
C VAL A 161 3.73 -11.99 -9.54
N ALA A 162 4.07 -11.95 -8.25
CA ALA A 162 5.31 -12.56 -7.74
C ALA A 162 5.33 -14.08 -7.96
N ALA A 163 4.22 -14.77 -7.69
CA ALA A 163 4.10 -16.21 -7.93
C ALA A 163 4.19 -16.55 -9.43
N LYS A 164 3.59 -15.74 -10.31
CA LYS A 164 3.73 -15.89 -11.77
C LYS A 164 5.16 -15.65 -12.26
N ALA A 165 5.86 -14.69 -11.68
CA ALA A 165 7.29 -14.48 -11.98
C ALA A 165 8.14 -15.68 -11.53
N PHE A 166 7.80 -16.27 -10.38
CA PHE A 166 8.45 -17.48 -9.86
C PHE A 166 8.21 -18.69 -10.79
N GLU A 167 6.97 -18.91 -11.25
CA GLU A 167 6.66 -19.96 -12.26
C GLU A 167 7.57 -19.81 -13.49
N LYS A 168 7.64 -18.58 -14.01
CA LYS A 168 8.43 -18.29 -15.21
C LYS A 168 9.93 -18.51 -15.00
N TYR A 169 10.45 -18.11 -13.81
CA TYR A 169 11.89 -18.23 -13.52
C TYR A 169 12.34 -19.69 -13.40
N PHE A 170 11.53 -20.53 -12.76
CA PHE A 170 11.86 -21.92 -12.50
C PHE A 170 11.31 -22.90 -13.54
N ASP A 171 10.54 -22.43 -14.53
CA ASP A 171 9.85 -23.23 -15.53
C ASP A 171 8.94 -24.29 -14.89
N ILE A 172 8.03 -23.82 -14.04
CA ILE A 172 7.04 -24.63 -13.31
C ILE A 172 5.64 -24.05 -13.50
N SER A 173 4.60 -24.77 -13.06
CA SER A 173 3.20 -24.33 -13.13
C SER A 173 2.45 -24.66 -11.85
N PHE A 174 1.67 -23.69 -11.34
CA PHE A 174 0.82 -23.82 -10.15
C PHE A 174 -0.66 -23.93 -10.51
N ASP A 175 -1.43 -24.53 -9.60
CA ASP A 175 -2.88 -24.45 -9.53
C ASP A 175 -3.25 -23.31 -8.55
N PHE A 176 -3.70 -22.17 -9.07
CA PHE A 176 -3.92 -20.95 -8.26
C PHE A 176 -5.28 -20.96 -7.56
N TYR A 177 -5.26 -20.65 -6.28
CA TYR A 177 -6.41 -20.40 -5.43
C TYR A 177 -6.37 -18.99 -4.89
N THR A 178 -7.25 -18.15 -5.39
CA THR A 178 -7.33 -16.73 -5.04
C THR A 178 -8.30 -16.53 -3.88
N TYR A 179 -7.87 -15.78 -2.88
CA TYR A 179 -8.66 -15.37 -1.72
C TYR A 179 -8.73 -13.84 -1.67
N ASP A 180 -9.88 -13.29 -1.30
CA ASP A 180 -10.09 -11.85 -1.08
C ASP A 180 -9.68 -11.43 0.34
#